data_112cdb46495f344cc687390dabc81652
#
_entry.id   112cdb46495f344cc687390dabc81652
#
_cell.length_a   1.000
_cell.length_b   1.000
_cell.length_c   1.000
_cell.angle_alpha   90.00
_cell.angle_beta   90.00
_cell.angle_gamma   90.00
#
_symmetry.space_group_name_H-M   'P 1'
#
loop_
_entity.id
_entity.type
_entity.pdbx_description
1 polymer ?
#
loop_
_entity_poly.entity_id
_entity_poly.type
_entity_poly.pdbx_seq_one_letter_code
_entity_poly.pdbx_strand_id
1 'polypeptide(L)'
;MERTTCCVVGGGPAGMFLGLLLARAGVAVTVLEKHADFLRDFRGDTVHPSTLALLDDLGLAERFARLPQRRVTEVQLPIGADGSLITVSDIGALPAPYNYVAMVPQWDLLGLLADEAGKEPSFAVRMSTEATSFLVERGRVTGVRYRTANGRDGELRATLTVACDGRGSLARSLPELGLRRFACPMDAWWFRLPRRPDDPHGLVGGAGDRFLTAMIDRGDYWQCAALIPKGTDAERRAAGLERFRAEFSAAVPWLGPRAHALRSWDEVKTLDVRLDRLRRWHRPGLLCIGDAAHAMSPVFGIGVNLAVEDAVAAARHLVGPLRAGTVGLRDVRGVQRRRWPTTALTQALQRAAHARVIAPVLAGGPAFGHTGRAERVSELLATAPWLKRVPAYFIGYGALRERPPAESVR
;
A
#
# COMPACT_ATOMS: atom_id res chain seq x y z
N MET A 1 4.33 -12.90 33.32
CA MET A 1 3.30 -12.65 32.29
C MET A 1 3.60 -11.28 31.69
N GLU A 2 3.89 -11.23 30.41
CA GLU A 2 4.29 -9.99 29.72
C GLU A 2 3.08 -9.09 29.45
N ARG A 3 3.28 -7.77 29.60
CA ARG A 3 2.19 -6.79 29.42
C ARG A 3 2.68 -5.56 28.66
N THR A 4 1.78 -4.98 27.89
CA THR A 4 1.92 -3.70 27.23
C THR A 4 0.59 -2.94 27.27
N THR A 5 0.57 -1.64 27.03
CA THR A 5 -0.69 -0.88 26.90
C THR A 5 -1.32 -1.17 25.53
N CYS A 6 -0.54 -1.14 24.45
CA CYS A 6 -0.99 -1.44 23.11
C CYS A 6 -0.11 -2.51 22.47
N CYS A 7 -0.71 -3.62 22.06
CA CYS A 7 -0.06 -4.64 21.23
C CYS A 7 -0.41 -4.39 19.77
N VAL A 8 0.59 -4.14 18.92
CA VAL A 8 0.45 -3.98 17.48
C VAL A 8 0.92 -5.26 16.81
N VAL A 9 0.05 -5.93 16.06
CA VAL A 9 0.36 -7.17 15.33
C VAL A 9 0.68 -6.82 13.89
N GLY A 10 1.95 -6.98 13.49
CA GLY A 10 2.48 -6.67 12.17
C GLY A 10 3.31 -5.38 12.13
N GLY A 11 4.59 -5.50 11.74
CA GLY A 11 5.56 -4.40 11.58
C GLY A 11 5.56 -3.76 10.19
N GLY A 12 4.45 -3.85 9.44
CA GLY A 12 4.27 -3.12 8.18
C GLY A 12 4.01 -1.63 8.38
N PRO A 13 3.76 -0.86 7.29
CA PRO A 13 3.59 0.60 7.37
C PRO A 13 2.56 1.05 8.42
N ALA A 14 1.37 0.44 8.44
CA ALA A 14 0.35 0.79 9.44
C ALA A 14 0.85 0.58 10.87
N GLY A 15 1.50 -0.57 11.13
CA GLY A 15 1.96 -0.93 12.47
C GLY A 15 3.11 -0.07 12.95
N MET A 16 4.10 0.20 12.08
CA MET A 16 5.28 1.00 12.45
C MET A 16 4.94 2.48 12.64
N PHE A 17 4.09 3.08 11.77
CA PHE A 17 3.60 4.44 12.00
C PHE A 17 2.77 4.54 13.28
N LEU A 18 1.84 3.60 13.51
CA LEU A 18 1.06 3.60 14.74
C LEU A 18 1.96 3.43 15.97
N GLY A 19 2.92 2.50 15.92
CA GLY A 19 3.88 2.26 16.99
C GLY A 19 4.67 3.52 17.35
N LEU A 20 5.23 4.21 16.35
CA LEU A 20 5.96 5.46 16.54
C LEU A 20 5.06 6.55 17.15
N LEU A 21 3.86 6.76 16.58
CA LEU A 21 2.94 7.80 17.06
C LEU A 21 2.49 7.58 18.50
N LEU A 22 2.17 6.34 18.87
CA LEU A 22 1.78 5.97 20.23
C LEU A 22 2.94 6.11 21.20
N ALA A 23 4.13 5.64 20.81
CA ALA A 23 5.31 5.70 21.68
C ALA A 23 5.73 7.13 21.98
N ARG A 24 5.77 8.02 20.97
CA ARG A 24 6.05 9.45 21.16
C ARG A 24 5.03 10.15 22.08
N ALA A 25 3.79 9.67 22.06
CA ALA A 25 2.75 10.13 22.98
C ALA A 25 2.83 9.50 24.39
N GLY A 26 3.89 8.72 24.70
CA GLY A 26 4.09 8.10 26.00
C GLY A 26 3.24 6.87 26.29
N VAL A 27 2.64 6.25 25.25
CA VAL A 27 1.89 4.99 25.40
C VAL A 27 2.86 3.82 25.25
N ALA A 28 2.90 2.90 26.23
CA ALA A 28 3.68 1.67 26.10
C ALA A 28 3.14 0.80 24.97
N VAL A 29 3.94 0.60 23.93
CA VAL A 29 3.56 -0.15 22.72
C VAL A 29 4.58 -1.24 22.41
N THR A 30 4.08 -2.42 22.06
CA THR A 30 4.88 -3.53 21.56
C THR A 30 4.37 -3.95 20.19
N VAL A 31 5.25 -3.86 19.18
CA VAL A 31 5.00 -4.34 17.82
C VAL A 31 5.54 -5.76 17.69
N LEU A 32 4.71 -6.69 17.20
CA LEU A 32 5.12 -8.06 16.87
C LEU A 32 5.24 -8.20 15.36
N GLU A 33 6.43 -8.54 14.86
CA GLU A 33 6.68 -8.79 13.45
C GLU A 33 7.18 -10.23 13.27
N LYS A 34 6.50 -11.02 12.43
CA LYS A 34 6.80 -12.44 12.22
C LYS A 34 8.10 -12.71 11.48
N HIS A 35 8.57 -11.76 10.70
CA HIS A 35 9.82 -11.88 9.95
C HIS A 35 11.02 -11.39 10.75
N ALA A 36 12.22 -11.83 10.34
CA ALA A 36 13.47 -11.48 11.01
C ALA A 36 13.92 -10.03 10.71
N ASP A 37 13.46 -9.47 9.61
CA ASP A 37 13.79 -8.13 9.14
C ASP A 37 12.60 -7.50 8.39
N PHE A 38 12.79 -6.32 7.84
CA PHE A 38 11.80 -5.62 7.02
C PHE A 38 11.95 -5.91 5.53
N LEU A 39 12.91 -6.75 5.10
CA LEU A 39 13.09 -7.08 3.69
C LEU A 39 11.87 -7.84 3.18
N ARG A 40 11.27 -7.31 2.14
CA ARG A 40 10.11 -7.89 1.47
C ARG A 40 10.31 -7.79 -0.03
N ASP A 41 9.54 -8.58 -0.78
CA ASP A 41 9.45 -8.38 -2.22
C ASP A 41 9.03 -6.93 -2.52
N PHE A 42 9.46 -6.41 -3.68
CA PHE A 42 9.27 -5.02 -4.12
C PHE A 42 7.81 -4.63 -4.26
N ARG A 43 7.12 -4.48 -3.14
CA ARG A 43 5.72 -4.06 -3.08
C ARG A 43 5.58 -2.91 -2.10
N GLY A 44 4.72 -1.95 -2.46
CA GLY A 44 4.40 -0.86 -1.55
C GLY A 44 5.52 0.17 -1.37
N ASP A 45 6.31 0.36 -2.41
CA ASP A 45 7.47 1.27 -2.42
C ASP A 45 7.09 2.74 -2.67
N THR A 46 5.80 3.08 -2.68
CA THR A 46 5.31 4.42 -2.95
C THR A 46 5.02 5.18 -1.67
N VAL A 47 5.68 6.32 -1.47
CA VAL A 47 5.43 7.27 -0.38
C VAL A 47 4.83 8.52 -0.97
N HIS A 48 3.55 8.75 -0.68
CA HIS A 48 2.74 9.80 -1.30
C HIS A 48 2.89 11.16 -0.59
N PRO A 49 2.49 12.27 -1.23
CA PRO A 49 2.53 13.62 -0.67
C PRO A 49 1.99 13.73 0.77
N SER A 50 0.87 13.08 1.09
CA SER A 50 0.33 13.11 2.46
C SER A 50 1.23 12.42 3.49
N THR A 51 1.88 11.32 3.11
CA THR A 51 2.84 10.63 3.97
C THR A 51 4.15 11.41 4.09
N LEU A 52 4.61 12.06 3.00
CA LEU A 52 5.78 12.96 3.05
C LEU A 52 5.55 14.11 4.02
N ALA A 53 4.39 14.74 3.94
CA ALA A 53 4.01 15.79 4.87
C ALA A 53 3.85 15.30 6.32
N LEU A 54 3.39 14.06 6.53
CA LEU A 54 3.38 13.43 7.85
C LEU A 54 4.80 13.23 8.39
N LEU A 55 5.73 12.77 7.55
CA LEU A 55 7.14 12.62 7.96
C LEU A 55 7.76 13.95 8.34
N ASP A 56 7.37 15.05 7.68
CA ASP A 56 7.78 16.40 8.05
C ASP A 56 7.17 16.84 9.38
N ASP A 57 5.86 16.68 9.56
CA ASP A 57 5.18 16.93 10.84
C ASP A 57 5.84 16.16 12.01
N LEU A 58 6.46 15.01 11.72
CA LEU A 58 7.20 14.18 12.69
C LEU A 58 8.69 14.53 12.81
N GLY A 59 9.18 15.55 12.10
CA GLY A 59 10.61 15.91 12.08
C GLY A 59 11.52 14.89 11.40
N LEU A 60 10.98 14.06 10.49
CA LEU A 60 11.72 13.00 9.81
C LEU A 60 12.04 13.32 8.34
N ALA A 61 11.62 14.49 7.82
CA ALA A 61 11.75 14.83 6.41
C ALA A 61 13.20 14.77 5.92
N GLU A 62 14.16 15.33 6.68
CA GLU A 62 15.58 15.32 6.30
C GLU A 62 16.18 13.91 6.28
N ARG A 63 15.85 13.10 7.29
CA ARG A 63 16.32 11.70 7.35
C ARG A 63 15.74 10.88 6.21
N PHE A 64 14.46 11.06 5.93
CA PHE A 64 13.78 10.42 4.80
C PHE A 64 14.39 10.86 3.45
N ALA A 65 14.72 12.13 3.28
CA ALA A 65 15.32 12.66 2.06
C ALA A 65 16.70 12.04 1.73
N ARG A 66 17.41 11.50 2.74
CA ARG A 66 18.70 10.80 2.57
C ARG A 66 18.56 9.35 2.15
N LEU A 67 17.36 8.76 2.25
CA LEU A 67 17.12 7.39 1.78
C LEU A 67 17.24 7.31 0.26
N PRO A 68 17.70 6.15 -0.27
CA PRO A 68 17.69 5.91 -1.72
C PRO A 68 16.28 6.05 -2.26
N GLN A 69 16.03 7.05 -3.10
CA GLN A 69 14.69 7.32 -3.61
C GLN A 69 14.71 7.88 -5.02
N ARG A 70 13.60 7.66 -5.72
CA ARG A 70 13.26 8.35 -6.98
C ARG A 70 11.97 9.11 -6.81
N ARG A 71 11.91 10.32 -7.42
CA ARG A 71 10.71 11.15 -7.39
C ARG A 71 9.93 10.96 -8.68
N VAL A 72 8.66 10.64 -8.54
CA VAL A 72 7.71 10.54 -9.65
C VAL A 72 6.75 11.70 -9.54
N THR A 73 6.73 12.54 -10.57
CA THR A 73 5.88 13.73 -10.66
C THR A 73 4.74 13.57 -11.64
N GLU A 74 4.82 12.56 -12.53
CA GLU A 74 3.85 12.35 -13.60
C GLU A 74 3.47 10.89 -13.76
N VAL A 75 2.22 10.67 -14.18
CA VAL A 75 1.72 9.38 -14.65
C VAL A 75 1.38 9.52 -16.13
N GLN A 76 2.01 8.72 -16.97
CA GLN A 76 1.86 8.75 -18.43
C GLN A 76 1.21 7.46 -18.94
N LEU A 77 0.30 7.59 -19.89
CA LEU A 77 -0.37 6.46 -20.56
C LEU A 77 -0.28 6.62 -22.08
N PRO A 78 -0.18 5.52 -22.85
CA PRO A 78 -0.12 5.55 -24.31
C PRO A 78 -1.54 5.72 -24.90
N ILE A 79 -2.15 6.90 -24.69
CA ILE A 79 -3.51 7.22 -25.09
C ILE A 79 -3.58 8.28 -26.21
N GLY A 80 -2.44 8.74 -26.72
CA GLY A 80 -2.38 9.58 -27.91
C GLY A 80 -2.90 8.84 -29.16
N ALA A 81 -3.40 9.56 -30.15
CA ALA A 81 -3.96 8.98 -31.38
C ALA A 81 -2.94 8.10 -32.14
N ASP A 82 -1.66 8.44 -32.03
CA ASP A 82 -0.51 7.73 -32.59
C ASP A 82 0.16 6.76 -31.60
N GLY A 83 -0.47 6.50 -30.42
CA GLY A 83 0.10 5.74 -29.33
C GLY A 83 1.13 6.52 -28.49
N SER A 84 1.22 7.83 -28.67
CA SER A 84 2.09 8.68 -27.88
C SER A 84 1.68 8.71 -26.39
N LEU A 85 2.70 8.93 -25.53
CA LEU A 85 2.50 9.03 -24.08
C LEU A 85 1.86 10.38 -23.72
N ILE A 86 0.71 10.31 -23.06
CA ILE A 86 0.00 11.49 -22.54
C ILE A 86 0.03 11.47 -21.02
N THR A 87 0.42 12.59 -20.41
CA THR A 87 0.34 12.78 -18.96
C THR A 87 -1.11 12.88 -18.53
N VAL A 88 -1.58 11.88 -17.76
CA VAL A 88 -2.94 11.81 -17.24
C VAL A 88 -3.06 12.27 -15.78
N SER A 89 -1.93 12.34 -15.08
CA SER A 89 -1.85 12.85 -13.72
C SER A 89 -0.54 13.61 -13.54
N ASP A 90 -0.64 14.87 -13.14
CA ASP A 90 0.50 15.77 -12.90
C ASP A 90 0.58 16.06 -11.39
N ILE A 91 1.38 15.26 -10.71
CA ILE A 91 1.62 15.37 -9.26
C ILE A 91 2.53 16.59 -8.99
N GLY A 92 3.42 16.92 -9.95
CA GLY A 92 4.29 18.10 -9.87
C GLY A 92 3.53 19.41 -9.77
N ALA A 93 2.28 19.47 -10.29
CA ALA A 93 1.40 20.62 -10.18
C ALA A 93 0.68 20.76 -8.82
N LEU A 94 0.87 19.82 -7.89
CA LEU A 94 0.37 19.93 -6.50
C LEU A 94 1.20 20.96 -5.72
N PRO A 95 0.68 21.46 -4.56
CA PRO A 95 1.42 22.39 -3.72
C PRO A 95 2.77 21.82 -3.25
N ALA A 96 3.85 22.63 -3.40
CA ALA A 96 5.16 22.32 -2.83
C ALA A 96 5.09 22.33 -1.28
N PRO A 97 6.06 21.70 -0.57
CA PRO A 97 7.24 21.01 -1.12
C PRO A 97 7.00 19.55 -1.49
N TYR A 98 5.83 18.97 -1.18
CA TYR A 98 5.56 17.53 -1.35
C TYR A 98 4.70 17.27 -2.58
N ASN A 99 5.16 17.75 -3.74
CA ASN A 99 4.52 17.61 -5.03
C ASN A 99 5.10 16.45 -5.88
N TYR A 100 5.42 15.34 -5.23
CA TYR A 100 5.95 14.13 -5.88
C TYR A 100 5.57 12.88 -5.08
N VAL A 101 5.56 11.73 -5.72
CA VAL A 101 5.57 10.42 -5.05
C VAL A 101 7.01 9.96 -4.96
N ALA A 102 7.47 9.67 -3.74
CA ALA A 102 8.80 9.08 -3.56
C ALA A 102 8.71 7.56 -3.72
N MET A 103 9.55 7.03 -4.60
CA MET A 103 9.75 5.60 -4.80
C MET A 103 10.90 5.18 -3.90
N VAL A 104 10.58 4.61 -2.73
CA VAL A 104 11.55 4.21 -1.70
C VAL A 104 11.33 2.73 -1.40
N PRO A 105 12.39 1.91 -1.31
CA PRO A 105 12.23 0.55 -0.82
C PRO A 105 11.53 0.55 0.54
N GLN A 106 10.48 -0.26 0.69
CA GLN A 106 9.65 -0.23 1.90
C GLN A 106 10.47 -0.52 3.17
N TRP A 107 11.49 -1.38 3.07
CA TRP A 107 12.36 -1.70 4.20
C TRP A 107 13.18 -0.49 4.70
N ASP A 108 13.58 0.44 3.82
CA ASP A 108 14.29 1.65 4.22
C ASP A 108 13.38 2.60 5.00
N LEU A 109 12.12 2.77 4.55
CA LEU A 109 11.11 3.52 5.30
C LEU A 109 10.82 2.88 6.66
N LEU A 110 10.63 1.56 6.70
CA LEU A 110 10.33 0.83 7.94
C LEU A 110 11.52 0.85 8.89
N GLY A 111 12.75 0.74 8.37
CA GLY A 111 13.99 0.90 9.14
C GLY A 111 14.09 2.29 9.78
N LEU A 112 13.84 3.35 9.00
CA LEU A 112 13.78 4.72 9.51
C LEU A 112 12.78 4.87 10.66
N LEU A 113 11.58 4.30 10.53
CA LEU A 113 10.54 4.36 11.56
C LEU A 113 10.93 3.55 12.80
N ALA A 114 11.55 2.38 12.61
CA ALA A 114 12.02 1.53 13.71
C ALA A 114 13.13 2.20 14.51
N ASP A 115 14.10 2.83 13.83
CA ASP A 115 15.18 3.59 14.46
C ASP A 115 14.64 4.77 15.28
N GLU A 116 13.64 5.48 14.74
CA GLU A 116 13.04 6.60 15.46
C GLU A 116 12.20 6.14 16.64
N ALA A 117 11.36 5.12 16.44
CA ALA A 117 10.54 4.58 17.50
C ALA A 117 11.38 3.95 18.63
N GLY A 118 12.51 3.33 18.27
CA GLY A 118 13.46 2.74 19.23
C GLY A 118 14.12 3.73 20.19
N LYS A 119 14.06 5.03 19.90
CA LYS A 119 14.52 6.09 20.84
C LYS A 119 13.51 6.33 21.98
N GLU A 120 12.29 5.87 21.84
CA GLU A 120 11.25 6.04 22.85
C GLU A 120 11.29 4.88 23.85
N PRO A 121 11.43 5.16 25.17
CA PRO A 121 11.47 4.10 26.19
C PRO A 121 10.18 3.28 26.28
N SER A 122 9.07 3.82 25.74
CA SER A 122 7.76 3.18 25.68
C SER A 122 7.57 2.27 24.45
N PHE A 123 8.57 2.17 23.54
CA PHE A 123 8.50 1.38 22.32
C PHE A 123 9.29 0.08 22.42
N ALA A 124 8.69 -0.99 21.94
CA ALA A 124 9.40 -2.25 21.66
C ALA A 124 8.93 -2.84 20.33
N VAL A 125 9.87 -3.28 19.50
CA VAL A 125 9.59 -4.13 18.34
C VAL A 125 10.22 -5.50 18.55
N ARG A 126 9.44 -6.57 18.30
CA ARG A 126 9.89 -7.95 18.39
C ARG A 126 9.83 -8.57 17.01
N MET A 127 10.97 -8.63 16.37
CA MET A 127 11.14 -9.34 15.11
C MET A 127 11.07 -10.85 15.34
N SER A 128 10.85 -11.63 14.29
CA SER A 128 10.74 -13.10 14.34
C SER A 128 9.71 -13.59 15.38
N THR A 129 8.64 -12.82 15.58
CA THR A 129 7.60 -13.09 16.57
C THR A 129 6.22 -13.03 15.92
N GLU A 130 5.63 -14.19 15.66
CA GLU A 130 4.34 -14.33 14.99
C GLU A 130 3.20 -14.42 16.01
N ALA A 131 2.23 -13.52 15.93
CA ALA A 131 0.97 -13.67 16.67
C ALA A 131 0.17 -14.83 16.06
N THR A 132 -0.19 -15.82 16.89
CA THR A 132 -0.84 -17.06 16.46
C THR A 132 -2.33 -17.10 16.79
N SER A 133 -2.76 -16.43 17.86
CA SER A 133 -4.17 -16.29 18.24
C SER A 133 -4.40 -15.12 19.18
N PHE A 134 -5.67 -14.70 19.28
CA PHE A 134 -6.07 -13.71 20.28
C PHE A 134 -6.34 -14.35 21.63
N LEU A 135 -5.93 -13.68 22.70
CA LEU A 135 -6.38 -13.98 24.07
C LEU A 135 -7.74 -13.30 24.26
N VAL A 136 -8.75 -14.08 24.61
CA VAL A 136 -10.12 -13.56 24.78
C VAL A 136 -10.63 -13.90 26.17
N GLU A 137 -11.05 -12.88 26.91
CA GLU A 137 -11.66 -13.03 28.24
C GLU A 137 -12.99 -12.27 28.26
N ARG A 138 -14.06 -12.93 28.66
CA ARG A 138 -15.41 -12.35 28.74
C ARG A 138 -15.84 -11.60 27.50
N GLY A 139 -15.50 -12.14 26.31
CA GLY A 139 -15.81 -11.54 25.00
C GLY A 139 -14.92 -10.37 24.56
N ARG A 140 -13.92 -9.98 25.37
CA ARG A 140 -12.95 -8.93 25.07
C ARG A 140 -11.61 -9.55 24.69
N VAL A 141 -10.94 -9.03 23.66
CA VAL A 141 -9.53 -9.33 23.37
C VAL A 141 -8.67 -8.65 24.44
N THR A 142 -7.81 -9.44 25.09
CA THR A 142 -6.93 -9.01 26.19
C THR A 142 -5.45 -9.19 25.85
N GLY A 143 -5.13 -9.48 24.59
CA GLY A 143 -3.77 -9.69 24.09
C GLY A 143 -3.71 -10.74 23.01
N VAL A 144 -2.51 -11.28 22.81
CA VAL A 144 -2.23 -12.32 21.80
C VAL A 144 -1.36 -13.43 22.38
N ARG A 145 -1.51 -14.64 21.83
CA ARG A 145 -0.47 -15.67 21.86
C ARG A 145 0.46 -15.45 20.70
N TYR A 146 1.74 -15.68 20.91
CA TYR A 146 2.75 -15.55 19.88
C TYR A 146 3.71 -16.73 19.89
N ARG A 147 4.37 -16.94 18.77
CA ARG A 147 5.47 -17.89 18.57
C ARG A 147 6.70 -17.16 18.05
N THR A 148 7.85 -17.41 18.64
CA THR A 148 9.14 -16.90 18.18
C THR A 148 9.77 -17.84 17.17
N ALA A 149 10.75 -17.37 16.37
CA ALA A 149 11.41 -18.21 15.35
C ALA A 149 12.10 -19.47 15.94
N ASN A 150 12.50 -19.43 17.20
CA ASN A 150 13.07 -20.60 17.89
C ASN A 150 12.01 -21.54 18.47
N GLY A 151 10.75 -21.37 18.08
CA GLY A 151 9.62 -22.24 18.47
C GLY A 151 9.07 -22.03 19.87
N ARG A 152 9.50 -20.99 20.59
CA ARG A 152 8.94 -20.69 21.92
C ARG A 152 7.59 -20.00 21.78
N ASP A 153 6.59 -20.55 22.45
CA ASP A 153 5.29 -19.92 22.60
C ASP A 153 5.27 -18.97 23.82
N GLY A 154 4.50 -17.89 23.70
CA GLY A 154 4.32 -16.92 24.78
C GLY A 154 2.98 -16.19 24.68
N GLU A 155 2.69 -15.40 25.70
CA GLU A 155 1.51 -14.54 25.78
C GLU A 155 1.92 -13.09 26.05
N LEU A 156 1.40 -12.16 25.24
CA LEU A 156 1.51 -10.73 25.47
C LEU A 156 0.12 -10.16 25.77
N ARG A 157 -0.10 -9.74 26.99
CA ARG A 157 -1.35 -9.09 27.39
C ARG A 157 -1.33 -7.60 27.05
N ALA A 158 -2.47 -7.08 26.62
CA ALA A 158 -2.61 -5.70 26.24
C ALA A 158 -4.01 -5.14 26.57
N THR A 159 -4.08 -3.86 26.89
CA THR A 159 -5.34 -3.13 27.03
C THR A 159 -6.08 -3.05 25.69
N LEU A 160 -5.31 -2.85 24.60
CA LEU A 160 -5.78 -2.86 23.23
C LEU A 160 -4.82 -3.66 22.35
N THR A 161 -5.35 -4.49 21.48
CA THR A 161 -4.61 -5.12 20.37
C THR A 161 -5.01 -4.43 19.05
N VAL A 162 -4.03 -4.05 18.23
CA VAL A 162 -4.28 -3.50 16.90
C VAL A 162 -3.69 -4.43 15.85
N ALA A 163 -4.56 -5.01 15.02
CA ALA A 163 -4.17 -5.89 13.92
C ALA A 163 -3.75 -5.04 12.71
N CYS A 164 -2.45 -5.14 12.35
CA CYS A 164 -1.78 -4.52 11.21
C CYS A 164 -1.05 -5.58 10.36
N ASP A 165 -1.40 -6.85 10.51
CA ASP A 165 -0.75 -8.04 9.96
C ASP A 165 -1.18 -8.37 8.51
N GLY A 166 -1.77 -7.39 7.84
CA GLY A 166 -1.98 -7.43 6.41
C GLY A 166 -3.14 -8.34 5.98
N ARG A 167 -3.07 -8.77 4.71
CA ARG A 167 -4.14 -9.55 4.06
C ARG A 167 -4.35 -10.95 4.64
N GLY A 168 -3.36 -11.45 5.37
CA GLY A 168 -3.42 -12.73 6.09
C GLY A 168 -3.77 -12.58 7.56
N SER A 169 -4.29 -11.44 8.00
CA SER A 169 -4.57 -11.13 9.40
C SER A 169 -5.43 -12.18 10.09
N LEU A 170 -5.04 -12.53 11.32
CA LEU A 170 -5.83 -13.37 12.21
C LEU A 170 -7.25 -12.83 12.42
N ALA A 171 -7.40 -11.50 12.45
CA ALA A 171 -8.69 -10.85 12.64
C ALA A 171 -9.67 -11.12 11.49
N ARG A 172 -9.19 -11.39 10.28
CA ARG A 172 -10.02 -11.61 9.09
C ARG A 172 -10.78 -12.95 9.12
N SER A 173 -10.36 -13.89 9.95
CA SER A 173 -11.06 -15.15 10.19
C SER A 173 -12.18 -15.05 11.22
N LEU A 174 -12.29 -13.92 11.95
CA LEU A 174 -13.33 -13.71 12.95
C LEU A 174 -14.67 -13.42 12.28
N PRO A 175 -15.69 -14.33 12.43
CA PRO A 175 -16.96 -14.19 11.71
C PRO A 175 -17.72 -12.89 12.02
N GLU A 176 -17.61 -12.41 13.25
CA GLU A 176 -18.28 -11.20 13.72
C GLU A 176 -17.78 -9.91 13.09
N LEU A 177 -16.58 -9.91 12.49
CA LEU A 177 -16.05 -8.76 11.75
C LEU A 177 -16.58 -8.70 10.31
N GLY A 178 -17.00 -9.83 9.74
CA GLY A 178 -17.71 -9.94 8.48
C GLY A 178 -16.89 -9.46 7.27
N LEU A 179 -16.09 -10.34 6.67
CA LEU A 179 -15.28 -10.01 5.49
C LEU A 179 -16.17 -9.89 4.24
N ARG A 180 -16.14 -8.72 3.58
CA ARG A 180 -16.77 -8.47 2.28
C ARG A 180 -15.72 -8.48 1.19
N ARG A 181 -15.77 -9.46 0.30
CA ARG A 181 -14.90 -9.53 -0.90
C ARG A 181 -15.56 -8.84 -2.09
N PHE A 182 -14.75 -8.23 -2.93
CA PHE A 182 -15.17 -7.64 -4.19
C PHE A 182 -14.49 -8.37 -5.35
N ALA A 183 -15.16 -8.44 -6.51
CA ALA A 183 -14.56 -9.00 -7.69
C ALA A 183 -13.31 -8.23 -8.11
N CYS A 184 -12.26 -8.96 -8.43
CA CYS A 184 -11.01 -8.44 -8.95
C CYS A 184 -10.66 -9.21 -10.22
N PRO A 185 -10.53 -8.55 -11.39
CA PRO A 185 -10.36 -9.24 -12.65
C PRO A 185 -8.92 -9.67 -12.95
N MET A 186 -7.97 -9.34 -12.07
CA MET A 186 -6.55 -9.47 -12.37
C MET A 186 -5.74 -9.99 -11.20
N ASP A 187 -4.60 -10.59 -11.51
CA ASP A 187 -3.40 -10.68 -10.70
C ASP A 187 -2.30 -9.82 -11.32
N ALA A 188 -1.16 -9.64 -10.65
CA ALA A 188 -0.07 -8.86 -11.18
C ALA A 188 1.25 -9.62 -11.05
N TRP A 189 2.03 -9.64 -12.13
CA TRP A 189 3.40 -10.09 -12.16
C TRP A 189 4.33 -8.90 -11.96
N TRP A 190 5.29 -9.04 -11.08
CA TRP A 190 6.30 -8.04 -10.80
C TRP A 190 7.67 -8.57 -11.21
N PHE A 191 8.42 -7.77 -11.96
CA PHE A 191 9.78 -8.10 -12.44
C PHE A 191 10.59 -6.83 -12.70
N ARG A 192 11.87 -6.99 -13.00
CA ARG A 192 12.78 -5.89 -13.28
C ARG A 192 13.34 -6.01 -14.69
N LEU A 193 13.52 -4.88 -15.36
CA LEU A 193 14.22 -4.77 -16.64
C LEU A 193 15.27 -3.67 -16.57
N PRO A 194 16.39 -3.78 -17.31
CA PRO A 194 17.41 -2.75 -17.37
C PRO A 194 16.84 -1.42 -17.88
N ARG A 195 17.25 -0.32 -17.28
CA ARG A 195 16.92 1.05 -17.72
C ARG A 195 18.10 1.69 -18.42
N ARG A 196 17.81 2.60 -19.38
CA ARG A 196 18.78 3.42 -20.08
C ARG A 196 18.58 4.90 -19.76
N PRO A 197 19.63 5.76 -19.90
CA PRO A 197 19.50 7.19 -19.61
C PRO A 197 18.50 7.94 -20.49
N ASP A 198 18.28 7.48 -21.71
CA ASP A 198 17.36 8.04 -22.71
C ASP A 198 15.92 7.53 -22.60
N ASP A 199 15.65 6.63 -21.67
CA ASP A 199 14.29 6.16 -21.41
C ASP A 199 13.40 7.26 -20.82
N PRO A 200 12.07 7.15 -20.97
CA PRO A 200 11.12 8.02 -20.28
C PRO A 200 11.34 8.03 -18.75
N HIS A 201 10.85 9.06 -18.09
CA HIS A 201 10.92 9.19 -16.63
C HIS A 201 9.56 8.94 -15.98
N GLY A 202 9.58 8.63 -14.67
CA GLY A 202 8.38 8.54 -13.87
C GLY A 202 7.66 7.19 -13.93
N LEU A 203 6.34 7.22 -14.02
CA LEU A 203 5.49 6.06 -14.15
C LEU A 203 4.86 6.04 -15.55
N VAL A 204 5.18 5.02 -16.32
CA VAL A 204 4.72 4.84 -17.70
C VAL A 204 3.84 3.61 -17.79
N GLY A 205 2.63 3.76 -18.34
CA GLY A 205 1.74 2.65 -18.68
C GLY A 205 2.09 2.04 -20.04
N GLY A 206 1.69 0.78 -20.22
CA GLY A 206 1.72 0.08 -21.50
C GLY A 206 0.47 -0.76 -21.65
N ALA A 207 0.02 -0.96 -22.89
CA ALA A 207 -1.13 -1.78 -23.20
C ALA A 207 -0.94 -2.51 -24.52
N GLY A 208 -1.33 -3.77 -24.55
CA GLY A 208 -1.34 -4.63 -25.72
C GLY A 208 -2.59 -5.49 -25.77
N ASP A 209 -2.60 -6.51 -26.64
CA ASP A 209 -3.70 -7.47 -26.67
C ASP A 209 -3.73 -8.28 -25.37
N ARG A 210 -4.85 -8.16 -24.62
CA ARG A 210 -5.08 -8.85 -23.34
C ARG A 210 -3.97 -8.63 -22.29
N PHE A 211 -3.31 -7.47 -22.35
CA PHE A 211 -2.12 -7.17 -21.56
C PHE A 211 -2.08 -5.71 -21.15
N LEU A 212 -1.92 -5.45 -19.87
CA LEU A 212 -1.67 -4.13 -19.32
C LEU A 212 -0.41 -4.17 -18.48
N THR A 213 0.39 -3.12 -18.55
CA THR A 213 1.60 -3.02 -17.75
C THR A 213 1.82 -1.61 -17.23
N ALA A 214 2.54 -1.52 -16.14
CA ALA A 214 3.05 -0.27 -15.59
C ALA A 214 4.55 -0.41 -15.33
N MET A 215 5.33 0.55 -15.81
CA MET A 215 6.76 0.64 -15.63
C MET A 215 7.08 1.81 -14.73
N ILE A 216 7.83 1.57 -13.68
CA ILE A 216 8.21 2.54 -12.66
C ILE A 216 9.72 2.77 -12.74
N ASP A 217 10.14 4.00 -12.98
CA ASP A 217 11.55 4.41 -13.00
C ASP A 217 12.16 4.27 -11.59
N ARG A 218 13.20 3.42 -11.48
CA ARG A 218 13.97 3.22 -10.23
C ARG A 218 15.40 3.72 -10.35
N GLY A 219 15.72 4.35 -11.46
CA GLY A 219 17.02 4.94 -11.76
C GLY A 219 17.90 4.07 -12.65
N ASP A 220 18.29 2.92 -12.17
CA ASP A 220 19.14 1.93 -12.87
C ASP A 220 18.33 0.79 -13.50
N TYR A 221 17.08 0.59 -13.07
CA TYR A 221 16.17 -0.41 -13.63
C TYR A 221 14.73 0.08 -13.68
N TRP A 222 13.95 -0.58 -14.51
CA TRP A 222 12.49 -0.48 -14.54
C TRP A 222 11.88 -1.54 -13.62
N GLN A 223 11.11 -1.12 -12.65
CA GLN A 223 10.21 -1.99 -11.92
C GLN A 223 8.93 -2.13 -12.73
N CYS A 224 8.71 -3.30 -13.31
CA CYS A 224 7.58 -3.56 -14.18
C CYS A 224 6.50 -4.36 -13.45
N ALA A 225 5.25 -3.95 -13.67
CA ALA A 225 4.05 -4.69 -13.27
C ALA A 225 3.29 -5.08 -14.54
N ALA A 226 3.04 -6.38 -14.74
CA ALA A 226 2.18 -6.89 -15.81
C ALA A 226 0.89 -7.44 -15.21
N LEU A 227 -0.24 -6.88 -15.62
CA LEU A 227 -1.56 -7.36 -15.18
C LEU A 227 -1.97 -8.56 -16.02
N ILE A 228 -2.32 -9.65 -15.36
CA ILE A 228 -2.80 -10.90 -15.97
C ILE A 228 -4.24 -11.17 -15.49
N PRO A 229 -5.07 -11.88 -16.27
CA PRO A 229 -6.39 -12.30 -15.81
C PRO A 229 -6.31 -13.08 -14.50
N LYS A 230 -7.26 -12.84 -13.63
CA LYS A 230 -7.30 -13.44 -12.29
C LYS A 230 -7.25 -14.97 -12.35
N GLY A 231 -6.29 -15.55 -11.58
CA GLY A 231 -6.13 -17.00 -11.44
C GLY A 231 -5.44 -17.71 -12.62
N THR A 232 -4.91 -16.95 -13.61
CA THR A 232 -4.26 -17.55 -14.80
C THR A 232 -2.73 -17.69 -14.67
N ASP A 233 -2.14 -17.44 -13.48
CA ASP A 233 -0.69 -17.49 -13.27
C ASP A 233 -0.06 -18.82 -13.72
N ALA A 234 -0.59 -19.95 -13.26
CA ALA A 234 -0.05 -21.27 -13.59
C ALA A 234 -0.17 -21.57 -15.09
N GLU A 235 -1.30 -21.30 -15.71
CA GLU A 235 -1.54 -21.49 -17.15
C GLU A 235 -0.56 -20.67 -17.99
N ARG A 236 -0.40 -19.39 -17.67
CA ARG A 236 0.49 -18.48 -18.39
C ARG A 236 1.96 -18.83 -18.22
N ARG A 237 2.38 -19.30 -17.05
CA ARG A 237 3.75 -19.82 -16.84
C ARG A 237 3.99 -21.06 -17.67
N ALA A 238 3.02 -21.97 -17.74
CA ALA A 238 3.10 -23.17 -18.58
C ALA A 238 3.18 -22.84 -20.07
N ALA A 239 2.61 -21.72 -20.52
CA ALA A 239 2.69 -21.25 -21.91
C ALA A 239 4.11 -20.76 -22.31
N GLY A 240 5.01 -20.62 -21.35
CA GLY A 240 6.43 -20.35 -21.57
C GLY A 240 6.81 -18.87 -21.44
N LEU A 241 8.06 -18.65 -20.98
CA LEU A 241 8.62 -17.32 -20.76
C LEU A 241 8.78 -16.52 -22.07
N GLU A 242 9.08 -17.19 -23.17
CA GLU A 242 9.22 -16.55 -24.50
C GLU A 242 7.91 -15.91 -24.95
N ARG A 243 6.78 -16.58 -24.73
CA ARG A 243 5.48 -16.02 -25.04
C ARG A 243 5.23 -14.74 -24.22
N PHE A 244 5.55 -14.76 -22.93
CA PHE A 244 5.43 -13.57 -22.09
C PHE A 244 6.33 -12.43 -22.56
N ARG A 245 7.59 -12.71 -22.94
CA ARG A 245 8.51 -11.71 -23.50
C ARG A 245 7.95 -11.09 -24.79
N ALA A 246 7.35 -11.88 -25.67
CA ALA A 246 6.73 -11.40 -26.91
C ALA A 246 5.50 -10.53 -26.62
N GLU A 247 4.59 -10.96 -25.71
CA GLU A 247 3.42 -10.18 -25.29
C GLU A 247 3.84 -8.85 -24.66
N PHE A 248 4.86 -8.84 -23.79
CA PHE A 248 5.41 -7.63 -23.18
C PHE A 248 6.03 -6.69 -24.22
N SER A 249 6.81 -7.26 -25.14
CA SER A 249 7.47 -6.48 -26.21
C SER A 249 6.46 -5.79 -27.13
N ALA A 250 5.36 -6.47 -27.43
CA ALA A 250 4.27 -5.88 -28.21
C ALA A 250 3.54 -4.74 -27.45
N ALA A 251 3.36 -4.89 -26.12
CA ALA A 251 2.71 -3.89 -25.29
C ALA A 251 3.58 -2.67 -25.00
N VAL A 252 4.90 -2.81 -25.02
CA VAL A 252 5.89 -1.76 -24.70
C VAL A 252 7.05 -1.80 -25.70
N PRO A 253 6.85 -1.37 -26.95
CA PRO A 253 7.84 -1.53 -28.02
C PRO A 253 9.21 -0.91 -27.71
N TRP A 254 9.26 0.24 -27.03
CA TRP A 254 10.51 0.93 -26.68
C TRP A 254 11.34 0.19 -25.60
N LEU A 255 10.68 -0.62 -24.76
CA LEU A 255 11.32 -1.43 -23.70
C LEU A 255 11.43 -2.91 -24.09
N GLY A 256 10.59 -3.36 -25.02
CA GLY A 256 10.43 -4.75 -25.44
C GLY A 256 11.71 -5.52 -25.69
N PRO A 257 12.70 -4.98 -26.46
CA PRO A 257 13.95 -5.69 -26.70
C PRO A 257 14.71 -6.08 -25.44
N ARG A 258 14.45 -5.41 -24.32
CA ARG A 258 15.05 -5.70 -23.01
C ARG A 258 14.31 -6.79 -22.22
N ALA A 259 13.14 -7.24 -22.68
CA ALA A 259 12.43 -8.36 -22.07
C ALA A 259 13.25 -9.65 -22.01
N HIS A 260 14.21 -9.83 -22.93
CA HIS A 260 15.18 -10.93 -22.91
C HIS A 260 16.13 -10.92 -21.71
N ALA A 261 16.22 -9.84 -20.95
CA ALA A 261 16.94 -9.79 -19.68
C ALA A 261 16.29 -10.68 -18.60
N LEU A 262 14.99 -10.94 -18.68
CA LEU A 262 14.34 -11.95 -17.84
C LEU A 262 14.79 -13.34 -18.29
N ARG A 263 15.48 -14.07 -17.42
CA ARG A 263 16.07 -15.38 -17.77
C ARG A 263 15.22 -16.55 -17.29
N SER A 264 14.50 -16.37 -16.20
CA SER A 264 13.66 -17.42 -15.61
C SER A 264 12.39 -16.85 -14.98
N TRP A 265 11.41 -17.72 -14.73
CA TRP A 265 10.21 -17.38 -13.97
C TRP A 265 10.49 -17.04 -12.51
N ASP A 266 11.67 -17.36 -11.96
CA ASP A 266 12.05 -17.00 -10.59
C ASP A 266 12.19 -15.48 -10.40
N GLU A 267 12.49 -14.77 -11.49
CA GLU A 267 12.60 -13.32 -11.54
C GLU A 267 11.22 -12.63 -11.60
N VAL A 268 10.14 -13.39 -11.82
CA VAL A 268 8.77 -12.90 -11.93
C VAL A 268 7.98 -13.28 -10.69
N LYS A 269 7.63 -12.29 -9.86
CA LYS A 269 6.88 -12.49 -8.62
C LYS A 269 5.40 -12.24 -8.83
N THR A 270 4.56 -13.16 -8.40
CA THR A 270 3.10 -13.04 -8.52
C THR A 270 2.51 -12.36 -7.29
N LEU A 271 1.72 -11.32 -7.53
CA LEU A 271 0.84 -10.71 -6.55
C LEU A 271 -0.58 -11.23 -6.77
N ASP A 272 -1.08 -12.05 -5.83
CA ASP A 272 -2.51 -12.36 -5.72
C ASP A 272 -3.26 -11.08 -5.31
N VAL A 273 -3.90 -10.43 -6.30
CA VAL A 273 -4.58 -9.16 -6.07
C VAL A 273 -5.92 -9.42 -5.40
N ARG A 274 -6.13 -8.79 -4.26
CA ARG A 274 -7.38 -8.86 -3.49
C ARG A 274 -7.95 -7.48 -3.30
N LEU A 275 -9.26 -7.40 -3.38
CA LEU A 275 -10.01 -6.20 -3.05
C LEU A 275 -11.15 -6.61 -2.12
N ASP A 276 -11.03 -6.26 -0.86
CA ASP A 276 -11.99 -6.65 0.16
C ASP A 276 -11.96 -5.70 1.36
N ARG A 277 -12.93 -5.83 2.26
CA ARG A 277 -13.05 -5.01 3.45
C ARG A 277 -13.83 -5.74 4.53
N LEU A 278 -13.39 -5.60 5.79
CA LEU A 278 -14.20 -5.95 6.95
C LEU A 278 -15.43 -5.03 7.04
N ARG A 279 -16.57 -5.58 7.39
CA ARG A 279 -17.77 -4.77 7.70
C ARG A 279 -17.60 -4.03 9.02
N ARG A 280 -16.98 -4.69 9.98
CA ARG A 280 -16.63 -4.15 11.29
C ARG A 280 -15.13 -4.31 11.49
N TRP A 281 -14.43 -3.20 11.76
CA TRP A 281 -12.97 -3.18 11.94
C TRP A 281 -12.55 -3.39 13.40
N HIS A 282 -13.50 -3.59 14.28
CA HIS A 282 -13.25 -3.61 15.71
C HIS A 282 -14.18 -4.57 16.45
N ARG A 283 -13.72 -4.99 17.62
CA ARG A 283 -14.50 -5.60 18.70
C ARG A 283 -13.92 -5.14 20.05
N PRO A 284 -14.53 -5.44 21.20
CA PRO A 284 -13.93 -5.09 22.48
C PRO A 284 -12.48 -5.58 22.59
N GLY A 285 -11.53 -4.63 22.80
CA GLY A 285 -10.10 -4.88 22.91
C GLY A 285 -9.35 -5.15 21.61
N LEU A 286 -10.00 -5.03 20.43
CA LEU A 286 -9.37 -5.21 19.11
C LEU A 286 -9.77 -4.11 18.15
N LEU A 287 -8.80 -3.62 17.38
CA LEU A 287 -8.97 -2.77 16.21
C LEU A 287 -8.18 -3.39 15.05
N CYS A 288 -8.69 -3.30 13.81
CA CYS A 288 -7.99 -3.65 12.58
C CYS A 288 -7.78 -2.39 11.75
N ILE A 289 -6.58 -2.21 11.18
CA ILE A 289 -6.24 -1.10 10.28
C ILE A 289 -5.40 -1.58 9.11
N GLY A 290 -5.30 -0.76 8.07
CA GLY A 290 -4.60 -1.12 6.82
C GLY A 290 -5.17 -2.37 6.17
N ASP A 291 -4.31 -3.18 5.55
CA ASP A 291 -4.74 -4.40 4.83
C ASP A 291 -5.39 -5.46 5.74
N ALA A 292 -5.22 -5.38 7.05
CA ALA A 292 -5.97 -6.23 8.00
C ALA A 292 -7.46 -5.87 8.01
N ALA A 293 -7.80 -4.60 7.84
CA ALA A 293 -9.17 -4.10 7.74
C ALA A 293 -9.70 -4.09 6.30
N HIS A 294 -8.86 -3.71 5.31
CA HIS A 294 -9.26 -3.50 3.92
C HIS A 294 -8.08 -3.71 2.96
N ALA A 295 -8.08 -4.81 2.25
CA ALA A 295 -7.12 -5.04 1.18
C ALA A 295 -7.48 -4.20 -0.06
N MET A 296 -6.47 -3.54 -0.62
CA MET A 296 -6.61 -2.68 -1.78
C MET A 296 -6.00 -3.32 -3.03
N SER A 297 -6.59 -3.01 -4.18
CA SER A 297 -5.96 -3.28 -5.47
C SER A 297 -4.69 -2.41 -5.63
N PRO A 298 -3.65 -2.86 -6.37
CA PRO A 298 -2.48 -2.04 -6.68
C PRO A 298 -2.79 -0.86 -7.61
N VAL A 299 -4.00 -0.81 -8.18
CA VAL A 299 -4.45 0.32 -9.02
C VAL A 299 -4.41 1.61 -8.22
N PHE A 300 -3.79 2.64 -8.79
CA PHE A 300 -3.45 3.95 -8.22
C PHE A 300 -2.31 3.93 -7.19
N GLY A 301 -1.78 2.78 -6.75
CA GLY A 301 -0.65 2.69 -5.83
C GLY A 301 -0.90 3.20 -4.40
N ILE A 302 -2.16 3.37 -3.97
CA ILE A 302 -2.53 4.11 -2.74
C ILE A 302 -2.73 3.25 -1.48
N GLY A 303 -2.52 1.92 -1.56
CA GLY A 303 -2.78 1.03 -0.42
C GLY A 303 -1.96 1.36 0.83
N VAL A 304 -0.66 1.60 0.65
CA VAL A 304 0.25 1.98 1.76
C VAL A 304 -0.16 3.32 2.36
N ASN A 305 -0.50 4.30 1.52
CA ASN A 305 -0.92 5.61 1.99
C ASN A 305 -2.19 5.53 2.87
N LEU A 306 -3.18 4.73 2.45
CA LEU A 306 -4.38 4.50 3.26
C LEU A 306 -4.07 3.82 4.60
N ALA A 307 -3.13 2.88 4.61
CA ALA A 307 -2.70 2.21 5.83
C ALA A 307 -2.00 3.17 6.81
N VAL A 308 -1.20 4.09 6.29
CA VAL A 308 -0.57 5.17 7.09
C VAL A 308 -1.62 6.13 7.64
N GLU A 309 -2.56 6.58 6.81
CA GLU A 309 -3.66 7.45 7.23
C GLU A 309 -4.54 6.78 8.32
N ASP A 310 -4.75 5.46 8.24
CA ASP A 310 -5.45 4.71 9.28
C ASP A 310 -4.66 4.72 10.60
N ALA A 311 -3.32 4.56 10.54
CA ALA A 311 -2.48 4.63 11.73
C ALA A 311 -2.54 6.01 12.41
N VAL A 312 -2.52 7.08 11.61
CA VAL A 312 -2.68 8.45 12.12
C VAL A 312 -4.05 8.66 12.77
N ALA A 313 -5.12 8.23 12.11
CA ALA A 313 -6.47 8.31 12.66
C ALA A 313 -6.60 7.48 13.95
N ALA A 314 -6.00 6.27 13.98
CA ALA A 314 -5.97 5.44 15.17
C ALA A 314 -5.23 6.13 16.33
N ALA A 315 -4.05 6.70 16.08
CA ALA A 315 -3.31 7.44 17.10
C ALA A 315 -4.14 8.60 17.68
N ARG A 316 -4.77 9.42 16.82
CA ARG A 316 -5.64 10.54 17.23
C ARG A 316 -6.78 10.13 18.14
N HIS A 317 -7.40 8.99 17.88
CA HIS A 317 -8.55 8.51 18.68
C HIS A 317 -8.12 7.75 19.93
N LEU A 318 -6.91 7.20 19.97
CA LEU A 318 -6.50 6.23 20.98
C LEU A 318 -5.49 6.74 21.99
N VAL A 319 -4.67 7.77 21.66
CA VAL A 319 -3.62 8.28 22.58
C VAL A 319 -4.20 8.66 23.93
N GLY A 320 -5.21 9.53 23.99
CA GLY A 320 -5.85 9.95 25.23
C GLY A 320 -6.43 8.79 26.04
N PRO A 321 -7.34 7.97 25.46
CA PRO A 321 -7.92 6.82 26.15
C PRO A 321 -6.89 5.76 26.59
N LEU A 322 -5.82 5.52 25.82
CA LEU A 322 -4.77 4.56 26.23
C LEU A 322 -3.93 5.08 27.38
N ARG A 323 -3.59 6.37 27.39
CA ARG A 323 -2.88 7.01 28.50
C ARG A 323 -3.72 7.01 29.79
N ALA A 324 -5.01 7.23 29.65
CA ALA A 324 -5.94 7.21 30.78
C ALA A 324 -6.35 5.81 31.23
N GLY A 325 -5.98 4.75 30.48
CA GLY A 325 -6.42 3.37 30.76
C GLY A 325 -7.92 3.13 30.53
N THR A 326 -8.60 4.02 29.81
CA THR A 326 -10.07 4.03 29.64
C THR A 326 -10.54 3.60 28.24
N VAL A 327 -9.61 3.10 27.40
CA VAL A 327 -9.93 2.74 26.01
C VAL A 327 -11.07 1.75 25.92
N GLY A 328 -12.10 2.13 25.17
CA GLY A 328 -13.33 1.39 25.03
C GLY A 328 -13.78 1.21 23.58
N LEU A 329 -14.96 0.60 23.42
CA LEU A 329 -15.53 0.32 22.09
C LEU A 329 -15.84 1.62 21.31
N ARG A 330 -16.12 2.72 21.99
CA ARG A 330 -16.36 4.03 21.39
C ARG A 330 -15.15 4.53 20.61
N ASP A 331 -13.96 4.40 21.19
CA ASP A 331 -12.71 4.94 20.65
C ASP A 331 -12.31 4.18 19.38
N VAL A 332 -12.29 2.84 19.42
CA VAL A 332 -12.00 2.00 18.25
C VAL A 332 -13.06 2.14 17.15
N ARG A 333 -14.34 2.34 17.52
CA ARG A 333 -15.41 2.64 16.57
C ARG A 333 -15.20 4.00 15.90
N GLY A 334 -14.66 4.98 16.62
CA GLY A 334 -14.31 6.30 16.13
C GLY A 334 -13.35 6.22 14.95
N VAL A 335 -12.33 5.39 15.06
CA VAL A 335 -11.36 5.16 13.96
C VAL A 335 -12.06 4.64 12.71
N GLN A 336 -12.88 3.60 12.82
CA GLN A 336 -13.62 3.08 11.67
C GLN A 336 -14.55 4.13 11.07
N ARG A 337 -15.31 4.86 11.88
CA ARG A 337 -16.23 5.91 11.38
C ARG A 337 -15.48 7.00 10.61
N ARG A 338 -14.28 7.33 11.03
CA ARG A 338 -13.42 8.32 10.38
C ARG A 338 -12.88 7.82 9.06
N ARG A 339 -12.40 6.57 9.01
CA ARG A 339 -11.63 6.04 7.86
C ARG A 339 -12.48 5.30 6.82
N TRP A 340 -13.61 4.74 7.24
CA TRP A 340 -14.46 3.93 6.38
C TRP A 340 -14.96 4.64 5.10
N PRO A 341 -15.40 5.93 5.13
CA PRO A 341 -15.87 6.62 3.93
C PRO A 341 -14.78 6.74 2.86
N THR A 342 -13.57 7.13 3.26
CA THR A 342 -12.41 7.25 2.35
C THR A 342 -12.04 5.91 1.73
N THR A 343 -11.95 4.87 2.55
CA THR A 343 -11.69 3.50 2.11
C THR A 343 -12.77 3.00 1.14
N ALA A 344 -14.04 3.25 1.47
CA ALA A 344 -15.17 2.84 0.63
C ALA A 344 -15.19 3.55 -0.73
N LEU A 345 -14.91 4.86 -0.75
CA LEU A 345 -14.79 5.65 -1.97
C LEU A 345 -13.62 5.15 -2.84
N THR A 346 -12.47 4.97 -2.24
CA THR A 346 -11.28 4.46 -2.95
C THR A 346 -11.55 3.10 -3.59
N GLN A 347 -12.13 2.17 -2.83
CA GLN A 347 -12.49 0.86 -3.39
C GLN A 347 -13.57 0.95 -4.46
N ALA A 348 -14.50 1.89 -4.37
CA ALA A 348 -15.50 2.12 -5.42
C ALA A 348 -14.84 2.60 -6.72
N LEU A 349 -13.88 3.52 -6.64
CA LEU A 349 -13.10 4.00 -7.78
C LEU A 349 -12.24 2.88 -8.38
N GLN A 350 -11.57 2.07 -7.55
CA GLN A 350 -10.81 0.91 -8.02
C GLN A 350 -11.72 -0.11 -8.74
N ARG A 351 -12.89 -0.40 -8.19
CA ARG A 351 -13.87 -1.29 -8.84
C ARG A 351 -14.36 -0.73 -10.18
N ALA A 352 -14.59 0.57 -10.26
CA ALA A 352 -14.97 1.22 -11.53
C ALA A 352 -13.84 1.10 -12.56
N ALA A 353 -12.58 1.32 -12.16
CA ALA A 353 -11.41 1.13 -13.02
C ALA A 353 -11.27 -0.35 -13.46
N HIS A 354 -11.47 -1.31 -12.54
CA HIS A 354 -11.47 -2.73 -12.85
C HIS A 354 -12.51 -3.08 -13.91
N ALA A 355 -13.76 -2.63 -13.74
CA ALA A 355 -14.87 -2.99 -14.61
C ALA A 355 -14.82 -2.29 -15.99
N ARG A 356 -14.37 -1.03 -16.02
CA ARG A 356 -14.47 -0.18 -17.22
C ARG A 356 -13.20 -0.13 -18.05
N VAL A 357 -12.06 -0.46 -17.45
CA VAL A 357 -10.74 -0.34 -18.08
C VAL A 357 -10.03 -1.69 -18.10
N ILE A 358 -9.76 -2.27 -16.92
CA ILE A 358 -8.87 -3.42 -16.82
C ILE A 358 -9.53 -4.70 -17.35
N ALA A 359 -10.73 -5.03 -16.91
CA ALA A 359 -11.41 -6.25 -17.33
C ALA A 359 -11.66 -6.30 -18.85
N PRO A 360 -12.13 -5.23 -19.52
CA PRO A 360 -12.30 -5.25 -20.99
C PRO A 360 -10.99 -5.51 -21.73
N VAL A 361 -9.89 -4.85 -21.35
CA VAL A 361 -8.58 -5.06 -22.01
C VAL A 361 -8.08 -6.48 -21.79
N LEU A 362 -8.12 -7.00 -20.56
CA LEU A 362 -7.70 -8.36 -20.25
C LEU A 362 -8.58 -9.42 -20.94
N ALA A 363 -9.82 -9.09 -21.31
CA ALA A 363 -10.71 -9.95 -22.09
C ALA A 363 -10.46 -9.89 -23.62
N GLY A 364 -9.48 -9.09 -24.08
CA GLY A 364 -9.17 -8.91 -25.52
C GLY A 364 -9.92 -7.75 -26.17
N GLY A 365 -10.50 -6.85 -25.36
CA GLY A 365 -11.02 -5.59 -25.87
C GLY A 365 -9.91 -4.61 -26.27
N PRO A 366 -10.23 -3.54 -26.99
CA PRO A 366 -9.23 -2.62 -27.50
C PRO A 366 -8.42 -1.99 -26.36
N ALA A 367 -7.10 -1.96 -26.54
CA ALA A 367 -6.18 -1.22 -25.70
C ALA A 367 -6.45 0.30 -25.77
N PHE A 368 -5.95 1.05 -24.80
CA PHE A 368 -6.26 2.48 -24.60
C PHE A 368 -6.20 3.37 -25.86
N GLY A 369 -5.31 3.11 -26.82
CA GLY A 369 -5.06 3.97 -27.98
C GLY A 369 -6.05 3.83 -29.15
N HIS A 370 -7.00 2.90 -29.12
CA HIS A 370 -7.85 2.59 -30.28
C HIS A 370 -9.35 2.81 -30.02
N THR A 371 -9.69 3.58 -29.04
CA THR A 371 -11.09 3.91 -28.76
C THR A 371 -11.28 5.43 -28.86
N GLY A 372 -12.30 5.90 -29.56
CA GLY A 372 -12.65 7.33 -29.61
C GLY A 372 -12.90 7.96 -28.22
N ARG A 373 -12.88 7.15 -27.13
CA ARG A 373 -12.87 7.63 -25.74
C ARG A 373 -11.49 8.09 -25.30
N ALA A 374 -10.42 7.39 -25.70
CA ALA A 374 -9.04 7.77 -25.36
C ALA A 374 -8.68 9.09 -26.04
N GLU A 375 -9.05 9.25 -27.32
CA GLU A 375 -8.89 10.49 -28.07
C GLU A 375 -9.61 11.67 -27.40
N ARG A 376 -10.89 11.49 -27.01
CA ARG A 376 -11.64 12.51 -26.25
C ARG A 376 -11.01 12.87 -24.91
N VAL A 377 -10.48 11.88 -24.17
CA VAL A 377 -9.76 12.12 -22.93
C VAL A 377 -8.48 12.90 -23.19
N SER A 378 -7.71 12.52 -24.22
CA SER A 378 -6.49 13.23 -24.65
C SER A 378 -6.79 14.68 -25.02
N GLU A 379 -7.80 14.94 -25.86
CA GLU A 379 -8.26 16.28 -26.25
C GLU A 379 -8.72 17.09 -25.02
N LEU A 380 -9.50 16.47 -24.14
CA LEU A 380 -9.96 17.12 -22.91
C LEU A 380 -8.80 17.53 -22.00
N LEU A 381 -7.79 16.65 -21.85
CA LEU A 381 -6.59 16.94 -21.05
C LEU A 381 -5.68 17.99 -21.73
N ALA A 382 -5.73 18.12 -23.05
CA ALA A 382 -5.03 19.17 -23.80
C ALA A 382 -5.72 20.53 -23.64
N THR A 383 -7.07 20.56 -23.75
CA THR A 383 -7.87 21.79 -23.64
C THR A 383 -8.06 22.29 -22.21
N ALA A 384 -8.03 21.38 -21.23
CA ALA A 384 -8.21 21.68 -19.81
C ALA A 384 -7.10 21.04 -18.94
N PRO A 385 -5.85 21.54 -18.98
CA PRO A 385 -4.71 20.94 -18.28
C PRO A 385 -4.91 20.80 -16.75
N TRP A 386 -5.73 21.66 -16.16
CA TRP A 386 -6.06 21.61 -14.73
C TRP A 386 -6.74 20.28 -14.31
N LEU A 387 -7.40 19.59 -15.23
CA LEU A 387 -8.01 18.29 -14.97
C LEU A 387 -6.99 17.22 -14.55
N LYS A 388 -5.72 17.34 -14.97
CA LYS A 388 -4.62 16.44 -14.54
C LYS A 388 -4.33 16.53 -13.05
N ARG A 389 -4.71 17.64 -12.40
CA ARG A 389 -4.55 17.85 -10.95
C ARG A 389 -5.55 17.04 -10.12
N VAL A 390 -6.72 16.70 -10.66
CA VAL A 390 -7.76 15.97 -9.94
C VAL A 390 -7.29 14.56 -9.56
N PRO A 391 -6.85 13.69 -10.51
CA PRO A 391 -6.28 12.41 -10.15
C PRO A 391 -4.98 12.57 -9.34
N ALA A 392 -4.15 13.58 -9.61
CA ALA A 392 -2.94 13.87 -8.85
C ALA A 392 -3.25 14.16 -7.38
N TYR A 393 -4.25 14.99 -7.10
CA TYR A 393 -4.68 15.28 -5.73
C TYR A 393 -5.20 14.03 -5.02
N PHE A 394 -6.02 13.23 -5.71
CA PHE A 394 -6.54 11.99 -5.14
C PHE A 394 -5.44 10.96 -4.86
N ILE A 395 -4.46 10.82 -5.76
CA ILE A 395 -3.29 9.96 -5.58
C ILE A 395 -2.42 10.49 -4.43
N GLY A 396 -2.16 11.81 -4.39
CA GLY A 396 -1.22 12.42 -3.45
C GLY A 396 -1.75 12.53 -2.04
N TYR A 397 -3.01 12.95 -1.88
CA TYR A 397 -3.60 13.28 -0.58
C TYR A 397 -4.81 12.42 -0.20
N GLY A 398 -5.35 11.63 -1.14
CA GLY A 398 -6.58 10.88 -0.91
C GLY A 398 -7.81 11.78 -0.79
N ALA A 399 -8.92 11.20 -0.34
CA ALA A 399 -10.16 11.95 -0.13
C ALA A 399 -10.19 12.72 1.21
N LEU A 400 -9.35 12.32 2.17
CA LEU A 400 -9.32 12.92 3.50
C LEU A 400 -7.92 12.72 4.11
N ARG A 401 -7.19 13.82 4.25
CA ARG A 401 -5.88 13.83 4.91
C ARG A 401 -6.05 13.77 6.44
N GLU A 402 -5.26 12.92 7.09
CA GLU A 402 -5.13 12.88 8.54
C GLU A 402 -3.93 13.71 9.01
N ARG A 403 -4.02 14.20 10.25
CA ARG A 403 -2.89 14.87 10.92
C ARG A 403 -2.56 14.12 12.20
N PRO A 404 -1.30 13.99 12.57
CA PRO A 404 -0.90 13.33 13.81
C PRO A 404 -1.45 14.06 15.03
N PRO A 405 -1.68 13.37 16.16
CA PRO A 405 -1.97 14.02 17.41
C PRO A 405 -0.79 14.89 17.86
N ALA A 406 -1.08 16.03 18.51
CA ALA A 406 -0.05 16.99 18.92
C ALA A 406 1.02 16.34 19.84
N GLU A 407 0.61 15.39 20.65
CA GLU A 407 1.48 14.65 21.57
C GLU A 407 2.51 13.77 20.86
N SER A 408 2.32 13.46 19.57
CA SER A 408 3.24 12.65 18.75
C SER A 408 4.17 13.50 17.88
N VAL A 409 3.96 14.83 17.83
CA VAL A 409 4.77 15.79 17.08
C VAL A 409 5.84 16.36 18.01
N ARG A 410 7.08 16.46 17.55
CA ARG A 410 8.19 17.08 18.28
C ARG A 410 8.65 18.35 17.59
#